data_ceaefd74681a67ad3e5b35e80725afef
#
_entry.id   ceaefd74681a67ad3e5b35e80725afef
#
_cell.length_a   1.000
_cell.length_b   1.000
_cell.length_c   1.000
_cell.angle_alpha   90.00
_cell.angle_beta   90.00
_cell.angle_gamma   90.00
#
_symmetry.space_group_name_H-M   'P 1'
#
loop_
_entity.id
_entity.type
_entity.pdbx_description
1 polymer ?
#
loop_
_entity_poly.entity_id
_entity_poly.type
_entity_poly.pdbx_seq_one_letter_code
_entity_poly.pdbx_strand_id
1 'polypeptide(L)' 'MTPDPTDEDEHVGSRVRMRRLMLGMTQQKLGAALGLTVQQVEDYEGGTAHIGASRLMHVAQILQVTPTFFFQNNEPTAH' A
#
# COMPACT_ATOMS: atom_id res chain seq x y z
N MET A 1 17.77 15.82 -9.84
CA MET A 1 17.16 14.63 -10.39
C MET A 1 15.88 14.29 -9.67
N THR A 2 14.83 14.15 -10.42
CA THR A 2 13.55 13.82 -9.81
C THR A 2 13.52 12.34 -9.44
N PRO A 3 12.96 12.01 -8.29
CA PRO A 3 12.81 10.60 -7.93
C PRO A 3 11.93 9.89 -8.94
N ASP A 4 12.24 8.65 -9.17
CA ASP A 4 11.43 7.81 -10.03
C ASP A 4 10.08 7.59 -9.33
N PRO A 5 8.96 7.95 -9.97
CA PRO A 5 7.64 7.70 -9.36
C PRO A 5 7.45 6.24 -8.97
N THR A 6 8.12 5.32 -9.67
CA THR A 6 8.04 3.90 -9.37
C THR A 6 8.57 3.58 -7.98
N ASP A 7 9.61 4.30 -7.54
CA ASP A 7 10.18 4.05 -6.22
C ASP A 7 9.17 4.37 -5.12
N GLU A 8 8.44 5.46 -5.28
CA GLU A 8 7.41 5.82 -4.32
C GLU A 8 6.27 4.81 -4.33
N ASP A 9 5.85 4.40 -5.51
CA ASP A 9 4.79 3.42 -5.64
C ASP A 9 5.18 2.09 -5.01
N GLU A 10 6.43 1.69 -5.20
CA GLU A 10 6.94 0.46 -4.59
C GLU A 10 6.95 0.56 -3.09
N HIS A 11 7.36 1.70 -2.56
CA HIS A 11 7.38 1.89 -1.12
C HIS A 11 5.98 1.82 -0.54
N VAL A 12 5.05 2.57 -1.14
CA VAL A 12 3.66 2.58 -0.68
C VAL A 12 3.08 1.18 -0.78
N GLY A 13 3.29 0.50 -1.90
CA GLY A 13 2.77 -0.84 -2.10
C GLY A 13 3.31 -1.83 -1.08
N SER A 14 4.59 -1.74 -0.76
CA SER A 14 5.19 -2.64 0.22
C SER A 14 4.60 -2.42 1.61
N ARG A 15 4.27 -1.20 1.95
CA ARG A 15 3.64 -0.87 3.22
C ARG A 15 2.20 -1.39 3.27
N VAL A 16 1.49 -1.30 2.15
CA VAL A 16 0.16 -1.89 2.04
C VAL A 16 0.23 -3.39 2.30
N ARG A 17 1.16 -4.06 1.63
CA ARG A 17 1.34 -5.49 1.79
C ARG A 17 1.69 -5.86 3.22
N MET A 18 2.60 -5.13 3.82
CA MET A 18 3.04 -5.40 5.19
C MET A 18 1.86 -5.33 6.15
N ARG A 19 1.06 -4.27 6.05
CA ARG A 19 -0.06 -4.11 6.96
C ARG A 19 -1.12 -5.19 6.73
N ARG A 20 -1.36 -5.52 5.45
CA ARG A 20 -2.30 -6.59 5.12
C ARG A 20 -1.89 -7.90 5.78
N LEU A 21 -0.62 -8.24 5.68
CA LEU A 21 -0.10 -9.46 6.28
C LEU A 21 -0.18 -9.42 7.80
N MET A 22 0.07 -8.27 8.41
CA MET A 22 -0.04 -8.11 9.86
C MET A 22 -1.46 -8.40 10.34
N LEU A 23 -2.45 -8.08 9.52
CA LEU A 23 -3.85 -8.33 9.85
C LEU A 23 -4.30 -9.74 9.47
N GLY A 24 -3.43 -10.55 8.90
CA GLY A 24 -3.78 -11.90 8.46
C GLY A 24 -4.74 -11.91 7.29
N MET A 25 -4.71 -10.87 6.49
CA MET A 25 -5.66 -10.68 5.39
C MET A 25 -5.06 -11.16 4.08
N THR A 26 -5.85 -11.85 3.25
CA THR A 26 -5.40 -12.26 1.93
C THR A 26 -5.57 -11.11 0.94
N GLN A 27 -4.85 -11.19 -0.17
CA GLN A 27 -5.04 -10.23 -1.26
C GLN A 27 -6.46 -10.26 -1.78
N GLN A 28 -7.04 -11.44 -1.84
CA GLN A 28 -8.41 -11.62 -2.29
C GLN A 28 -9.39 -10.86 -1.38
N LYS A 29 -9.17 -10.97 -0.08
CA LYS A 29 -10.03 -10.31 0.89
C LYS A 29 -9.89 -8.80 0.80
N LEU A 30 -8.67 -8.30 0.69
CA LEU A 30 -8.45 -6.88 0.53
C LEU A 30 -9.09 -6.38 -0.76
N GLY A 31 -8.91 -7.12 -1.84
CA GLY A 31 -9.52 -6.76 -3.12
C GLY A 31 -11.03 -6.66 -3.02
N ALA A 32 -11.65 -7.65 -2.39
CA ALA A 32 -13.10 -7.65 -2.22
C ALA A 32 -13.57 -6.41 -1.44
N ALA A 33 -12.83 -6.05 -0.40
CA ALA A 33 -13.18 -4.89 0.42
C ALA A 33 -13.03 -3.58 -0.37
N LEU A 34 -12.12 -3.54 -1.33
CA LEU A 34 -11.86 -2.35 -2.13
C LEU A 34 -12.64 -2.33 -3.46
N GLY A 35 -13.31 -3.42 -3.80
CA GLY A 35 -13.94 -3.55 -5.11
C GLY A 35 -12.93 -3.77 -6.22
N LEU A 36 -11.82 -4.44 -5.92
CA LEU A 36 -10.73 -4.68 -6.85
C LEU A 36 -10.50 -6.18 -7.03
N THR A 37 -9.87 -6.52 -8.15
CA THR A 37 -9.45 -7.91 -8.39
C THR A 37 -8.14 -8.16 -7.62
N VAL A 38 -7.82 -9.45 -7.45
CA VAL A 38 -6.55 -9.84 -6.85
C VAL A 38 -5.38 -9.27 -7.65
N GLN A 39 -5.50 -9.30 -8.98
CA GLN A 39 -4.43 -8.77 -9.83
C GLN A 39 -4.18 -7.30 -9.57
N GLN A 40 -5.24 -6.53 -9.38
CA GLN A 40 -5.10 -5.11 -9.08
C GLN A 40 -4.42 -4.88 -7.73
N VAL A 41 -4.76 -5.71 -6.74
CA VAL A 41 -4.09 -5.63 -5.44
C VAL A 41 -2.61 -5.98 -5.58
N GLU A 42 -2.29 -7.01 -6.35
CA GLU A 42 -0.91 -7.38 -6.61
C GLU A 42 -0.13 -6.25 -7.25
N ASP A 43 -0.76 -5.58 -8.21
CA ASP A 43 -0.12 -4.46 -8.90
C ASP A 43 0.16 -3.31 -7.94
N TYR A 44 -0.77 -3.02 -7.06
CA TYR A 44 -0.56 -2.00 -6.05
C TYR A 44 0.58 -2.38 -5.11
N GLU A 45 0.57 -3.61 -4.61
CA GLU A 45 1.57 -4.05 -3.64
C GLU A 45 2.96 -4.16 -4.25
N GLY A 46 3.01 -4.46 -5.54
CA GLY A 46 4.28 -4.56 -6.25
C GLY A 46 4.81 -3.24 -6.80
N GLY A 47 4.01 -2.19 -6.71
CA GLY A 47 4.44 -0.88 -7.19
C GLY A 47 4.33 -0.70 -8.69
N THR A 48 3.63 -1.59 -9.39
CA THR A 48 3.44 -1.46 -10.83
C THR A 48 2.22 -0.62 -11.17
N ALA A 49 1.41 -0.29 -10.17
CA ALA A 49 0.27 0.60 -10.35
C ALA A 49 0.30 1.65 -9.24
N HIS A 50 0.05 2.89 -9.62
CA HIS A 50 -0.01 4.00 -8.67
C HIS A 50 -1.33 3.97 -7.92
N ILE A 51 -1.27 4.19 -6.61
CA ILE A 51 -2.47 4.30 -5.78
C ILE A 51 -2.77 5.78 -5.60
N GLY A 52 -3.88 6.23 -6.18
CA GLY A 52 -4.28 7.62 -6.03
C GLY A 52 -4.69 7.93 -4.60
N ALA A 53 -4.75 9.22 -4.27
CA ALA A 53 -5.01 9.66 -2.89
C ALA A 53 -6.33 9.13 -2.35
N SER A 54 -7.37 9.18 -3.15
CA SER A 54 -8.69 8.71 -2.75
C SER A 54 -8.67 7.22 -2.41
N ARG A 55 -8.04 6.44 -3.29
CA ARG A 55 -7.93 5.00 -3.08
C ARG A 55 -7.07 4.70 -1.85
N LEU A 56 -6.00 5.46 -1.69
CA LEU A 56 -5.11 5.25 -0.55
C LEU A 56 -5.82 5.49 0.78
N MET A 57 -6.68 6.51 0.83
CA MET A 57 -7.47 6.76 2.01
C MET A 57 -8.40 5.59 2.32
N HIS A 58 -8.99 5.02 1.27
CA HIS A 58 -9.88 3.87 1.44
C HIS A 58 -9.11 2.64 1.92
N VAL A 59 -7.93 2.42 1.34
CA VAL A 59 -7.05 1.32 1.77
C VAL A 59 -6.68 1.49 3.25
N ALA A 60 -6.35 2.72 3.64
CA ALA A 60 -6.01 3.01 5.04
C ALA A 60 -7.14 2.66 5.98
N GLN A 61 -8.37 2.99 5.60
CA GLN A 61 -9.53 2.68 6.42
C GLN A 61 -9.69 1.17 6.61
N ILE A 62 -9.55 0.42 5.52
CA ILE A 62 -9.71 -1.03 5.57
C ILE A 62 -8.60 -1.66 6.39
N LEU A 63 -7.39 -1.17 6.23
CA LEU A 63 -6.24 -1.71 6.96
C LEU A 63 -6.07 -1.12 8.35
N GLN A 64 -6.94 -0.17 8.73
CA GLN A 64 -7.00 0.40 10.07
C GLN A 64 -5.71 1.14 10.44
N VAL A 65 -5.24 1.93 9.52
CA VAL A 65 -4.09 2.81 9.74
C VAL A 65 -4.41 4.18 9.17
N THR A 66 -3.61 5.18 9.54
CA THR A 66 -3.72 6.49 8.90
C THR A 66 -2.98 6.44 7.56
N PRO A 67 -3.35 7.29 6.60
CA PRO A 67 -2.66 7.27 5.31
C PRO A 67 -1.16 7.54 5.42
N THR A 68 -0.73 8.28 6.43
CA THR A 68 0.69 8.56 6.62
C THR A 68 1.50 7.29 6.88
N PHE A 69 0.84 6.22 7.35
CA PHE A 69 1.51 4.96 7.56
C PHE A 69 2.22 4.48 6.29
N PHE A 70 1.61 4.73 5.13
CA PHE A 70 2.14 4.21 3.86
C PHE A 70 3.35 4.99 3.37
N PHE A 71 3.62 6.14 3.96
CA PHE A 71 4.75 6.97 3.57
C PHE A 71 5.90 6.93 4.58
N GLN A 72 5.73 6.19 5.66
CA GLN A 72 6.77 6.09 6.68
C GLN A 72 7.91 5.21 6.20
N ASN A 73 9.11 5.59 6.63
CA ASN A 73 10.28 4.78 6.37
C ASN A 73 10.36 3.65 7.36
N ASN A 74 10.75 2.47 6.87
CA ASN A 74 11.01 1.34 7.73
C ASN A 74 12.37 1.41 8.37
N GLU A 75 13.24 2.24 7.86
CA GLU A 75 14.59 2.29 8.36
C GLU A 75 14.60 2.89 9.74
N PRO A 76 15.32 2.28 10.68
CA PRO A 76 15.53 2.91 11.96
C PRO A 76 16.30 4.17 11.66
N THR A 77 15.70 5.28 11.94
CA THR A 77 16.36 6.52 11.68
C THR A 77 17.54 6.64 12.62
N ALA A 78 18.60 7.08 12.05
CA ALA A 78 19.80 7.21 12.79
C ALA A 78 19.79 8.49 13.59
N HIS A 79 18.89 8.77 14.29
CA HIS A 79 18.96 10.00 15.09
C HIS A 79 18.03 10.01 16.24
#